data_8e3103f9ede1d6b99f3e5fbdbc6db019
#
_entry.id   8e3103f9ede1d6b99f3e5fbdbc6db019
#
_cell.length_a   1.000
_cell.length_b   1.000
_cell.length_c   1.000
_cell.angle_alpha   90.00
_cell.angle_beta   90.00
_cell.angle_gamma   90.00
#
_symmetry.space_group_name_H-M   'P 1'
#
loop_
_entity.id
_entity.type
_entity.pdbx_description
1 polymer ?
#
loop_
_entity_poly.entity_id
_entity_poly.type
_entity_poly.pdbx_seq_one_letter_code
_entity_poly.pdbx_strand_id
1 'polypeptide(L)'
;LEHKMFDMASENVMQSFARNGASDNAFTSNAMTAYYFTSTAHFYENLRILLRFVSTPYFTQESVDKEQGIIAQEIQETEDDPDWRVYANLMERLYQDSPARVPVVGSLESIRQITPQTLYDCHKAFYTPSNMILVCVGNVDQARVAEEAEAILPREGGPAVIRDYGREDAAGPAGSEVSQAMEVSMPMFLAGYKCQAVDEGEATLRQSIVGDLACDALFGDSSPLYTRLYEEGAVNSSLGGNFDMLPGA
;
A
#
# COMPACT_ATOMS: atom_id res chain seq x y z
N LEU A 1 5.88 -6.20 8.83
CA LEU A 1 6.51 -7.29 8.05
C LEU A 1 7.34 -6.72 6.89
N GLU A 2 6.81 -5.78 6.11
CA GLU A 2 7.48 -5.17 4.95
C GLU A 2 8.91 -4.71 5.31
N HIS A 3 9.07 -3.85 6.29
CA HIS A 3 10.36 -3.34 6.75
C HIS A 3 11.33 -4.46 7.15
N LYS A 4 10.83 -5.47 7.86
CA LYS A 4 11.67 -6.56 8.36
C LYS A 4 12.16 -7.53 7.29
N MET A 5 11.51 -7.55 6.12
CA MET A 5 11.98 -8.38 5.00
C MET A 5 13.35 -7.93 4.46
N PHE A 6 13.73 -6.67 4.62
CA PHE A 6 15.04 -6.18 4.18
C PHE A 6 16.22 -6.65 5.05
N ASP A 7 15.96 -7.24 6.22
CA ASP A 7 17.01 -7.84 7.05
C ASP A 7 17.19 -9.33 6.70
N MET A 8 18.42 -9.70 6.43
CA MET A 8 18.84 -11.10 6.27
C MET A 8 19.84 -11.47 7.35
N ALA A 9 20.03 -12.75 7.60
CA ALA A 9 20.92 -13.24 8.65
C ALA A 9 22.37 -12.73 8.54
N SER A 10 22.84 -12.43 7.33
CA SER A 10 24.23 -12.08 7.03
C SER A 10 24.44 -10.66 6.53
N GLU A 11 23.39 -9.97 6.07
CA GLU A 11 23.52 -8.66 5.44
C GLU A 11 22.21 -7.85 5.45
N ASN A 12 22.35 -6.55 5.29
CA ASN A 12 21.24 -5.66 4.96
C ASN A 12 21.08 -5.61 3.44
N VAL A 13 19.90 -5.97 2.96
CA VAL A 13 19.59 -6.09 1.52
C VAL A 13 19.70 -4.76 0.79
N MET A 14 19.29 -3.64 1.42
CA MET A 14 19.40 -2.29 0.85
C MET A 14 20.85 -1.95 0.48
N GLN A 15 21.83 -2.35 1.33
CA GLN A 15 23.24 -2.17 1.02
C GLN A 15 23.70 -2.98 -0.18
N SER A 16 23.13 -4.16 -0.37
CA SER A 16 23.45 -5.01 -1.51
C SER A 16 22.90 -4.43 -2.82
N PHE A 17 21.70 -3.88 -2.83
CA PHE A 17 21.18 -3.11 -3.96
C PHE A 17 22.03 -1.87 -4.26
N ALA A 18 22.37 -1.08 -3.24
CA ALA A 18 23.18 0.11 -3.39
C ALA A 18 24.57 -0.18 -3.99
N ARG A 19 25.24 -1.28 -3.58
CA ARG A 19 26.52 -1.72 -4.18
C ARG A 19 26.41 -2.02 -5.68
N ASN A 20 25.25 -2.49 -6.11
CA ASN A 20 24.95 -2.78 -7.50
C ASN A 20 24.41 -1.57 -8.27
N GLY A 21 24.38 -0.37 -7.66
CA GLY A 21 23.83 0.85 -8.25
C GLY A 21 22.32 0.80 -8.50
N ALA A 22 21.61 0.01 -7.72
CA ALA A 22 20.15 -0.05 -7.75
C ALA A 22 19.54 0.81 -6.64
N SER A 23 18.34 1.34 -6.90
CA SER A 23 17.45 1.92 -5.91
C SER A 23 16.36 0.90 -5.61
N ASP A 24 16.14 0.62 -4.34
CA ASP A 24 15.13 -0.31 -3.86
C ASP A 24 14.07 0.42 -3.03
N ASN A 25 12.88 -0.14 -2.98
CA ASN A 25 11.79 0.34 -2.14
C ASN A 25 10.74 -0.76 -1.95
N ALA A 26 9.80 -0.49 -1.04
CA ALA A 26 8.62 -1.31 -0.84
C ALA A 26 7.41 -0.44 -0.48
N PHE A 27 6.21 -0.97 -0.64
CA PHE A 27 5.00 -0.36 -0.11
C PHE A 27 3.97 -1.43 0.25
N THR A 28 3.12 -1.10 1.20
CA THR A 28 1.96 -1.92 1.59
C THR A 28 0.68 -1.12 1.42
N SER A 29 -0.31 -1.75 0.80
CA SER A 29 -1.68 -1.25 0.69
C SER A 29 -2.65 -2.20 1.40
N ASN A 30 -3.94 -1.91 1.34
CA ASN A 30 -4.97 -2.77 1.93
C ASN A 30 -5.03 -4.18 1.30
N ALA A 31 -4.47 -4.37 0.11
CA ALA A 31 -4.59 -5.61 -0.66
C ALA A 31 -3.27 -6.29 -0.99
N MET A 32 -2.14 -5.59 -0.94
CA MET A 32 -0.84 -6.13 -1.34
C MET A 32 0.33 -5.47 -0.62
N THR A 33 1.45 -6.18 -0.59
CA THR A 33 2.77 -5.63 -0.33
C THR A 33 3.63 -5.84 -1.56
N ALA A 34 4.31 -4.80 -2.03
CA ALA A 34 5.21 -4.86 -3.16
C ALA A 34 6.64 -4.51 -2.75
N TYR A 35 7.60 -5.26 -3.24
CA TYR A 35 9.03 -5.00 -3.12
C TYR A 35 9.60 -4.83 -4.51
N TYR A 36 10.36 -3.80 -4.75
CA TYR A 36 10.89 -3.54 -6.08
C TYR A 36 12.26 -2.88 -6.05
N PHE A 37 12.95 -2.96 -7.17
CA PHE A 37 14.15 -2.20 -7.42
C PHE A 37 14.14 -1.60 -8.83
N THR A 38 14.88 -0.53 -9.00
CA THR A 38 15.18 0.07 -10.30
C THR A 38 16.68 0.12 -10.49
N SER A 39 17.18 -0.35 -11.64
CA SER A 39 18.59 -0.32 -11.95
C SER A 39 18.86 -0.15 -13.44
N THR A 40 20.00 0.46 -13.77
CA THR A 40 20.48 0.59 -15.15
C THR A 40 21.54 -0.45 -15.49
N ALA A 41 22.05 -1.19 -14.48
CA ALA A 41 23.05 -2.24 -14.61
C ALA A 41 22.78 -3.34 -13.57
N HIS A 42 23.45 -4.48 -13.69
CA HIS A 42 23.39 -5.59 -12.73
C HIS A 42 21.98 -6.11 -12.45
N PHE A 43 21.09 -6.07 -13.46
CA PHE A 43 19.68 -6.44 -13.28
C PHE A 43 19.50 -7.84 -12.69
N TYR A 44 20.20 -8.86 -13.22
CA TYR A 44 20.03 -10.25 -12.74
C TYR A 44 20.62 -10.48 -11.36
N GLU A 45 21.68 -9.78 -10.97
CA GLU A 45 22.23 -9.78 -9.61
C GLU A 45 21.20 -9.20 -8.63
N ASN A 46 20.59 -8.07 -8.98
CA ASN A 46 19.55 -7.44 -8.19
C ASN A 46 18.27 -8.29 -8.13
N LEU A 47 17.89 -8.92 -9.24
CA LEU A 47 16.77 -9.86 -9.29
C LEU A 47 16.98 -11.04 -8.31
N ARG A 48 18.18 -11.61 -8.27
CA ARG A 48 18.50 -12.69 -7.31
C ARG A 48 18.42 -12.22 -5.87
N ILE A 49 18.86 -10.98 -5.57
CA ILE A 49 18.72 -10.37 -4.23
C ILE A 49 17.24 -10.28 -3.90
N LEU A 50 16.41 -9.69 -4.78
CA LEU A 50 14.97 -9.56 -4.59
C LEU A 50 14.29 -10.90 -4.29
N LEU A 51 14.52 -11.89 -5.16
CA LEU A 51 13.90 -13.22 -5.03
C LEU A 51 14.31 -13.94 -3.74
N ARG A 52 15.56 -13.79 -3.32
CA ARG A 52 16.07 -14.41 -2.08
C ARG A 52 15.46 -13.79 -0.84
N PHE A 53 15.47 -12.47 -0.72
CA PHE A 53 15.00 -11.86 0.51
C PHE A 53 13.48 -12.02 0.69
N VAL A 54 12.68 -11.93 -0.37
CA VAL A 54 11.24 -12.16 -0.26
C VAL A 54 10.87 -13.61 0.07
N SER A 55 11.74 -14.58 -0.27
CA SER A 55 11.51 -16.00 0.01
C SER A 55 12.17 -16.54 1.28
N THR A 56 13.05 -15.77 1.92
CA THR A 56 13.84 -16.24 3.06
C THR A 56 13.71 -15.29 4.25
N PRO A 57 12.69 -15.46 5.10
CA PRO A 57 12.45 -14.56 6.23
C PRO A 57 13.53 -14.72 7.32
N TYR A 58 13.92 -13.60 7.92
CA TYR A 58 14.82 -13.57 9.07
C TYR A 58 14.35 -12.55 10.10
N PHE A 59 13.74 -13.01 11.17
CA PHE A 59 13.18 -12.16 12.22
C PHE A 59 13.73 -12.59 13.58
N THR A 60 14.32 -11.66 14.32
CA THR A 60 14.76 -11.85 15.70
C THR A 60 13.96 -10.94 16.63
N GLN A 61 13.89 -11.29 17.92
CA GLN A 61 13.21 -10.44 18.90
C GLN A 61 13.83 -9.04 18.93
N GLU A 62 15.15 -8.95 18.98
CA GLU A 62 15.87 -7.68 18.99
C GLU A 62 15.53 -6.81 17.76
N SER A 63 15.50 -7.42 16.56
CA SER A 63 15.20 -6.69 15.34
C SER A 63 13.74 -6.23 15.27
N VAL A 64 12.81 -7.03 15.80
CA VAL A 64 11.39 -6.67 15.88
C VAL A 64 11.16 -5.55 16.89
N ASP A 65 11.76 -5.63 18.08
CA ASP A 65 11.64 -4.58 19.10
C ASP A 65 12.18 -3.24 18.60
N LYS A 66 13.30 -3.26 17.88
CA LYS A 66 13.86 -2.05 17.25
C LYS A 66 12.90 -1.47 16.22
N GLU A 67 12.33 -2.31 15.37
CA GLU A 67 11.42 -1.88 14.30
C GLU A 67 10.11 -1.33 14.86
N GLN A 68 9.59 -1.91 15.95
CA GLN A 68 8.42 -1.35 16.63
C GLN A 68 8.65 0.09 17.09
N GLY A 69 9.88 0.44 17.49
CA GLY A 69 10.25 1.82 17.83
C GLY A 69 10.22 2.75 16.62
N ILE A 70 10.70 2.28 15.46
CA ILE A 70 10.69 3.04 14.21
C ILE A 70 9.27 3.25 13.71
N ILE A 71 8.47 2.20 13.65
CA ILE A 71 7.05 2.27 13.24
C ILE A 71 6.23 3.13 14.21
N ALA A 72 6.55 3.10 15.51
CA ALA A 72 5.87 3.99 16.47
C ALA A 72 6.12 5.47 16.18
N GLN A 73 7.31 5.85 15.73
CA GLN A 73 7.59 7.21 15.27
C GLN A 73 6.84 7.54 13.97
N GLU A 74 6.84 6.62 13.02
CA GLU A 74 6.08 6.79 11.77
C GLU A 74 4.58 7.00 12.03
N ILE A 75 3.97 6.22 12.95
CA ILE A 75 2.58 6.43 13.35
C ILE A 75 2.38 7.84 13.92
N GLN A 76 3.28 8.32 14.77
CA GLN A 76 3.19 9.67 15.33
C GLN A 76 3.33 10.75 14.24
N GLU A 77 4.28 10.60 13.32
CA GLU A 77 4.47 11.51 12.20
C GLU A 77 3.23 11.57 11.30
N THR A 78 2.60 10.41 11.02
CA THR A 78 1.35 10.37 10.25
C THR A 78 0.17 10.97 11.02
N GLU A 79 0.11 10.80 12.34
CA GLU A 79 -0.94 11.43 13.17
C GLU A 79 -0.79 12.96 13.25
N ASP A 80 0.41 13.49 13.10
CA ASP A 80 0.70 14.93 13.07
C ASP A 80 0.55 15.53 11.65
N ASP A 81 0.40 14.72 10.62
CA ASP A 81 0.17 15.15 9.24
C ASP A 81 -1.31 15.46 8.98
N PRO A 82 -1.67 16.73 8.69
CA PRO A 82 -3.06 17.12 8.44
C PRO A 82 -3.69 16.46 7.22
N ASP A 83 -2.93 16.24 6.12
CA ASP A 83 -3.42 15.57 4.91
C ASP A 83 -3.80 14.13 5.21
N TRP A 84 -2.94 13.43 5.94
CA TRP A 84 -3.21 12.07 6.37
C TRP A 84 -4.40 12.00 7.33
N ARG A 85 -4.49 12.92 8.30
CA ARG A 85 -5.57 12.96 9.29
C ARG A 85 -6.94 13.21 8.66
N VAL A 86 -7.05 14.12 7.71
CA VAL A 86 -8.33 14.36 7.02
C VAL A 86 -8.77 13.15 6.23
N TYR A 87 -7.82 12.44 5.58
CA TYR A 87 -8.10 11.18 4.88
C TYR A 87 -8.53 10.07 5.84
N ALA A 88 -7.78 9.83 6.91
CA ALA A 88 -8.12 8.81 7.91
C ALA A 88 -9.49 9.05 8.54
N ASN A 89 -9.78 10.31 8.90
CA ASN A 89 -11.07 10.71 9.43
C ASN A 89 -12.22 10.47 8.42
N LEU A 90 -11.98 10.71 7.12
CA LEU A 90 -12.94 10.40 6.07
C LEU A 90 -13.21 8.89 6.01
N MET A 91 -12.16 8.06 5.98
CA MET A 91 -12.30 6.61 5.90
C MET A 91 -13.07 6.01 7.08
N GLU A 92 -12.79 6.50 8.30
CA GLU A 92 -13.54 6.10 9.50
C GLU A 92 -15.03 6.47 9.43
N ARG A 93 -15.38 7.58 8.77
CA ARG A 93 -16.76 8.02 8.62
C ARG A 93 -17.47 7.43 7.41
N LEU A 94 -16.70 7.07 6.40
CA LEU A 94 -17.24 6.48 5.18
C LEU A 94 -17.62 5.02 5.39
N TYR A 95 -16.77 4.24 6.05
CA TYR A 95 -16.96 2.80 6.24
C TYR A 95 -17.37 2.45 7.69
N GLN A 96 -18.34 1.52 7.80
CA GLN A 96 -18.80 1.00 9.11
C GLN A 96 -18.05 -0.30 9.46
N ASP A 97 -17.98 -1.23 8.53
CA ASP A 97 -17.53 -2.60 8.74
C ASP A 97 -16.23 -2.94 7.98
N SER A 98 -15.98 -2.30 6.83
CA SER A 98 -14.81 -2.57 6.01
C SER A 98 -13.48 -2.29 6.74
N PRO A 99 -12.49 -3.19 6.65
CA PRO A 99 -11.12 -2.93 7.13
C PRO A 99 -10.44 -1.72 6.49
N ALA A 100 -10.94 -1.22 5.37
CA ALA A 100 -10.46 0.00 4.72
C ALA A 100 -10.50 1.25 5.62
N ARG A 101 -11.35 1.22 6.67
CA ARG A 101 -11.39 2.27 7.72
C ARG A 101 -10.16 2.28 8.65
N VAL A 102 -9.36 1.23 8.64
CA VAL A 102 -8.21 1.08 9.53
C VAL A 102 -6.93 1.46 8.77
N PRO A 103 -6.12 2.37 9.31
CA PRO A 103 -4.85 2.73 8.72
C PRO A 103 -3.92 1.53 8.51
N VAL A 104 -3.28 1.43 7.35
CA VAL A 104 -2.35 0.35 7.01
C VAL A 104 -1.15 0.31 7.98
N VAL A 105 -0.69 1.46 8.46
CA VAL A 105 0.41 1.57 9.43
C VAL A 105 0.03 0.98 10.80
N GLY A 106 -1.26 0.81 11.07
CA GLY A 106 -1.78 0.31 12.34
C GLY A 106 -1.83 1.38 13.45
N SER A 107 -1.81 0.93 14.69
CA SER A 107 -1.79 1.78 15.87
C SER A 107 -0.66 1.40 16.82
N LEU A 108 -0.28 2.30 17.73
CA LEU A 108 0.71 2.02 18.78
C LEU A 108 0.35 0.78 19.63
N GLU A 109 -0.94 0.50 19.78
CA GLU A 109 -1.40 -0.69 20.51
C GLU A 109 -1.21 -1.96 19.67
N SER A 110 -1.61 -1.92 18.40
CA SER A 110 -1.54 -3.10 17.51
C SER A 110 -0.10 -3.53 17.22
N ILE A 111 0.82 -2.57 16.97
CA ILE A 111 2.21 -2.91 16.66
C ILE A 111 2.94 -3.58 17.83
N ARG A 112 2.58 -3.24 19.08
CA ARG A 112 3.18 -3.86 20.28
C ARG A 112 2.84 -5.35 20.44
N GLN A 113 1.81 -5.83 19.78
CA GLN A 113 1.40 -7.23 19.80
C GLN A 113 2.15 -8.08 18.77
N ILE A 114 2.89 -7.46 17.85
CA ILE A 114 3.62 -8.15 16.79
C ILE A 114 4.90 -8.78 17.38
N THR A 115 5.06 -10.07 17.18
CA THR A 115 6.23 -10.84 17.61
C THR A 115 6.95 -11.42 16.40
N PRO A 116 8.20 -11.90 16.52
CA PRO A 116 8.86 -12.65 15.45
C PRO A 116 8.02 -13.81 14.95
N GLN A 117 7.32 -14.53 15.86
CA GLN A 117 6.43 -15.63 15.47
C GLN A 117 5.29 -15.15 14.59
N THR A 118 4.64 -14.03 14.95
CA THR A 118 3.59 -13.41 14.12
C THR A 118 4.10 -13.13 12.70
N LEU A 119 5.32 -12.57 12.57
CA LEU A 119 5.92 -12.28 11.28
C LEU A 119 6.24 -13.55 10.47
N TYR A 120 6.77 -14.60 11.11
CA TYR A 120 7.00 -15.89 10.47
C TYR A 120 5.69 -16.54 10.01
N ASP A 121 4.63 -16.46 10.81
CA ASP A 121 3.32 -17.02 10.45
C ASP A 121 2.70 -16.27 9.28
N CYS A 122 2.79 -14.94 9.26
CA CYS A 122 2.35 -14.11 8.13
C CYS A 122 3.17 -14.42 6.87
N HIS A 123 4.50 -14.49 6.98
CA HIS A 123 5.34 -14.84 5.83
C HIS A 123 4.96 -16.21 5.27
N LYS A 124 4.85 -17.21 6.12
CA LYS A 124 4.46 -18.57 5.72
C LYS A 124 3.09 -18.62 5.03
N ALA A 125 2.14 -17.79 5.50
CA ALA A 125 0.79 -17.77 4.95
C ALA A 125 0.72 -17.07 3.59
N PHE A 126 1.45 -15.97 3.40
CA PHE A 126 1.24 -15.08 2.26
C PHE A 126 2.39 -15.06 1.24
N TYR A 127 3.64 -15.36 1.64
CA TYR A 127 4.82 -15.30 0.76
C TYR A 127 5.09 -16.66 0.12
N THR A 128 4.11 -17.16 -0.60
CA THR A 128 4.21 -18.41 -1.37
C THR A 128 4.13 -18.10 -2.86
N PRO A 129 4.84 -18.84 -3.74
CA PRO A 129 4.84 -18.57 -5.17
C PRO A 129 3.43 -18.52 -5.80
N SER A 130 2.47 -19.28 -5.28
CA SER A 130 1.07 -19.26 -5.73
C SER A 130 0.31 -17.98 -5.38
N ASN A 131 0.83 -17.17 -4.45
CA ASN A 131 0.25 -15.90 -4.01
C ASN A 131 1.11 -14.69 -4.38
N MET A 132 2.13 -14.86 -5.19
CA MET A 132 3.07 -13.81 -5.59
C MET A 132 3.07 -13.61 -7.10
N ILE A 133 3.33 -12.38 -7.53
CA ILE A 133 3.47 -12.00 -8.94
C ILE A 133 4.83 -11.32 -9.10
N LEU A 134 5.64 -11.81 -10.04
CA LEU A 134 6.87 -11.17 -10.45
C LEU A 134 6.61 -10.36 -11.72
N VAL A 135 6.87 -9.06 -11.65
CA VAL A 135 6.76 -8.15 -12.80
C VAL A 135 8.13 -7.56 -13.11
N CYS A 136 8.57 -7.72 -14.34
CA CYS A 136 9.83 -7.15 -14.84
C CYS A 136 9.54 -6.26 -16.05
N VAL A 137 9.99 -5.02 -16.01
CA VAL A 137 9.82 -4.04 -17.09
C VAL A 137 11.17 -3.49 -17.49
N GLY A 138 11.51 -3.56 -18.78
CA GLY A 138 12.76 -3.04 -19.31
C GLY A 138 13.37 -3.93 -20.40
N ASN A 139 14.63 -3.70 -20.72
CA ASN A 139 15.37 -4.53 -21.68
C ASN A 139 15.92 -5.79 -20.99
N VAL A 140 15.04 -6.76 -20.75
CA VAL A 140 15.34 -8.01 -20.04
C VAL A 140 14.97 -9.22 -20.88
N ASP A 141 15.73 -10.30 -20.73
CA ASP A 141 15.42 -11.59 -21.36
C ASP A 141 14.42 -12.35 -20.48
N GLN A 142 13.21 -12.57 -20.99
CA GLN A 142 12.14 -13.25 -20.27
C GLN A 142 12.49 -14.68 -19.87
N ALA A 143 13.17 -15.44 -20.75
CA ALA A 143 13.55 -16.81 -20.47
C ALA A 143 14.54 -16.87 -19.31
N ARG A 144 15.53 -15.98 -19.31
CA ARG A 144 16.51 -15.88 -18.23
C ARG A 144 15.88 -15.42 -16.90
N VAL A 145 14.90 -14.51 -16.94
CA VAL A 145 14.15 -14.13 -15.72
C VAL A 145 13.44 -15.34 -15.13
N ALA A 146 12.80 -16.15 -15.97
CA ALA A 146 12.14 -17.38 -15.53
C ALA A 146 13.14 -18.40 -14.94
N GLU A 147 14.28 -18.62 -15.59
CA GLU A 147 15.35 -19.50 -15.07
C GLU A 147 15.87 -19.05 -13.70
N GLU A 148 16.11 -17.75 -13.51
CA GLU A 148 16.56 -17.21 -12.23
C GLU A 148 15.49 -17.38 -11.13
N ALA A 149 14.21 -17.17 -11.46
CA ALA A 149 13.11 -17.39 -10.54
C ALA A 149 12.96 -18.86 -10.15
N GLU A 150 13.00 -19.79 -11.12
CA GLU A 150 12.92 -21.23 -10.88
C GLU A 150 14.10 -21.77 -10.06
N ALA A 151 15.27 -21.16 -10.19
CA ALA A 151 16.46 -21.56 -9.44
C ALA A 151 16.41 -21.17 -7.96
N ILE A 152 15.67 -20.14 -7.61
CA ILE A 152 15.66 -19.53 -6.26
C ILE A 152 14.36 -19.83 -5.50
N LEU A 153 13.23 -19.72 -6.18
CA LEU A 153 11.94 -19.86 -5.53
C LEU A 153 11.61 -21.34 -5.25
N PRO A 154 10.84 -21.62 -4.18
CA PRO A 154 10.33 -22.95 -3.92
C PRO A 154 9.49 -23.47 -5.10
N ARG A 155 9.67 -24.73 -5.48
CA ARG A 155 8.90 -25.36 -6.57
C ARG A 155 7.45 -25.65 -6.19
N GLU A 156 7.20 -25.84 -4.90
CA GLU A 156 5.85 -26.07 -4.38
C GLU A 156 5.17 -24.72 -4.15
N GLY A 157 4.03 -24.50 -4.82
CA GLY A 157 3.30 -23.24 -4.77
C GLY A 157 2.67 -22.90 -3.42
N GLY A 158 2.68 -23.84 -2.48
CA GLY A 158 1.96 -23.70 -1.22
C GLY A 158 0.43 -23.80 -1.37
N PRO A 159 -0.32 -23.77 -0.27
CA PRO A 159 -1.78 -23.76 -0.31
C PRO A 159 -2.30 -22.48 -0.96
N ALA A 160 -3.46 -22.57 -1.62
CA ALA A 160 -4.15 -21.39 -2.12
C ALA A 160 -4.53 -20.48 -0.95
N VAL A 161 -4.17 -19.21 -1.05
CA VAL A 161 -4.56 -18.22 -0.05
C VAL A 161 -6.00 -17.80 -0.31
N ILE A 162 -6.87 -18.01 0.68
CA ILE A 162 -8.23 -17.48 0.66
C ILE A 162 -8.15 -16.05 1.20
N ARG A 163 -8.48 -15.09 0.35
CA ARG A 163 -8.47 -13.67 0.70
C ARG A 163 -9.84 -13.29 1.24
N ASP A 164 -9.87 -12.79 2.45
CA ASP A 164 -11.05 -12.20 3.05
C ASP A 164 -10.71 -10.75 3.42
N TYR A 165 -11.21 -9.83 2.61
CA TYR A 165 -11.02 -8.40 2.81
C TYR A 165 -12.07 -7.79 3.73
N GLY A 166 -12.92 -8.64 4.36
CA GLY A 166 -14.14 -8.18 5.01
C GLY A 166 -15.17 -7.74 3.98
N ARG A 167 -16.27 -7.22 4.47
CA ARG A 167 -17.37 -6.74 3.64
C ARG A 167 -17.98 -5.50 4.26
N GLU A 168 -18.25 -4.52 3.41
CA GLU A 168 -19.03 -3.36 3.80
C GLU A 168 -20.48 -3.60 3.45
N ASP A 169 -21.29 -4.03 4.44
CA ASP A 169 -22.72 -4.33 4.22
C ASP A 169 -23.60 -3.09 4.41
N ALA A 170 -23.08 -2.03 4.99
CA ALA A 170 -23.82 -0.80 5.22
C ALA A 170 -23.93 0.06 3.97
N ALA A 171 -25.14 0.33 3.52
CA ALA A 171 -25.39 1.19 2.36
C ALA A 171 -25.03 2.66 2.59
N GLY A 172 -25.05 3.11 3.85
CA GLY A 172 -24.74 4.50 4.23
C GLY A 172 -23.39 4.64 4.92
N PRO A 173 -22.90 5.86 5.09
CA PRO A 173 -21.68 6.13 5.83
C PRO A 173 -21.84 5.82 7.32
N ALA A 174 -20.73 5.57 8.03
CA ALA A 174 -20.71 5.42 9.49
C ALA A 174 -21.03 6.76 10.21
N GLY A 175 -20.76 7.88 9.55
CA GLY A 175 -21.10 9.22 10.05
C GLY A 175 -21.09 10.23 8.91
N SER A 176 -21.79 11.36 9.11
CA SER A 176 -21.95 12.38 8.07
C SER A 176 -20.81 13.39 8.05
N GLU A 177 -20.18 13.63 9.19
CA GLU A 177 -19.20 14.71 9.35
C GLU A 177 -18.27 14.42 10.52
N VAL A 178 -17.03 14.89 10.42
CA VAL A 178 -16.06 14.99 11.50
C VAL A 178 -15.19 16.21 11.29
N SER A 179 -14.90 16.94 12.36
CA SER A 179 -13.95 18.07 12.36
C SER A 179 -12.88 17.82 13.41
N GLN A 180 -11.65 18.13 13.07
CA GLN A 180 -10.50 18.06 13.96
C GLN A 180 -9.70 19.35 13.89
N ALA A 181 -9.35 19.91 15.03
CA ALA A 181 -8.47 21.08 15.09
C ALA A 181 -7.02 20.62 15.02
N MET A 182 -6.25 21.18 14.08
CA MET A 182 -4.81 20.99 13.92
C MET A 182 -4.15 22.32 13.56
N GLU A 183 -2.82 22.42 13.71
CA GLU A 183 -2.06 23.59 13.29
C GLU A 183 -1.89 23.58 11.76
N VAL A 184 -2.80 24.22 11.05
CA VAL A 184 -2.81 24.34 9.59
C VAL A 184 -2.93 25.79 9.16
N SER A 185 -2.32 26.14 8.01
CA SER A 185 -2.37 27.50 7.47
C SER A 185 -3.74 27.87 6.90
N MET A 186 -4.53 26.88 6.50
CA MET A 186 -5.89 27.05 5.97
C MET A 186 -6.74 25.82 6.29
N PRO A 187 -8.07 25.96 6.37
CA PRO A 187 -8.95 24.80 6.52
C PRO A 187 -8.79 23.81 5.37
N MET A 188 -8.77 22.54 5.71
CA MET A 188 -8.72 21.42 4.77
C MET A 188 -10.05 20.69 4.79
N PHE A 189 -10.51 20.25 3.64
CA PHE A 189 -11.79 19.58 3.48
C PHE A 189 -11.67 18.40 2.53
N LEU A 190 -12.24 17.26 2.92
CA LEU A 190 -12.35 16.06 2.09
C LEU A 190 -13.79 15.54 2.15
N ALA A 191 -14.37 15.22 1.00
CA ALA A 191 -15.68 14.59 0.89
C ALA A 191 -15.55 13.27 0.12
N GLY A 192 -16.17 12.21 0.63
CA GLY A 192 -16.15 10.90 0.00
C GLY A 192 -17.55 10.31 -0.15
N TYR A 193 -17.72 9.50 -1.18
CA TYR A 193 -18.95 8.77 -1.49
C TYR A 193 -18.62 7.32 -1.79
N LYS A 194 -19.38 6.39 -1.21
CA LYS A 194 -19.29 4.98 -1.59
C LYS A 194 -20.02 4.76 -2.91
N CYS A 195 -19.40 4.02 -3.80
CA CYS A 195 -20.01 3.53 -5.02
C CYS A 195 -20.48 2.09 -4.84
N GLN A 196 -21.34 1.63 -5.73
CA GLN A 196 -21.74 0.23 -5.73
C GLN A 196 -20.54 -0.64 -6.14
N ALA A 197 -20.22 -1.63 -5.33
CA ALA A 197 -19.21 -2.63 -5.67
C ALA A 197 -19.61 -3.40 -6.94
N VAL A 198 -18.62 -3.72 -7.75
CA VAL A 198 -18.76 -4.55 -8.96
C VAL A 198 -17.96 -5.84 -8.82
N ASP A 199 -18.30 -6.82 -9.66
CA ASP A 199 -17.57 -8.08 -9.71
C ASP A 199 -16.10 -7.84 -10.12
N GLU A 200 -15.20 -8.72 -9.66
CA GLU A 200 -13.77 -8.66 -9.97
C GLU A 200 -13.47 -8.76 -11.48
N GLY A 201 -12.28 -8.30 -11.87
CA GLY A 201 -11.77 -8.42 -13.23
C GLY A 201 -12.09 -7.23 -14.11
N GLU A 202 -12.65 -7.44 -15.31
CA GLU A 202 -12.89 -6.39 -16.30
C GLU A 202 -13.89 -5.33 -15.79
N ALA A 203 -14.89 -5.72 -15.01
CA ALA A 203 -15.87 -4.80 -14.44
C ALA A 203 -15.21 -3.82 -13.47
N THR A 204 -14.32 -4.30 -12.60
CA THR A 204 -13.53 -3.49 -11.67
C THR A 204 -12.62 -2.50 -12.43
N LEU A 205 -11.88 -2.99 -13.44
CA LEU A 205 -11.02 -2.14 -14.26
C LEU A 205 -11.82 -1.06 -14.98
N ARG A 206 -12.97 -1.42 -15.55
CA ARG A 206 -13.86 -0.46 -16.22
C ARG A 206 -14.38 0.60 -15.24
N GLN A 207 -14.80 0.18 -14.05
CA GLN A 207 -15.30 1.11 -13.02
C GLN A 207 -14.21 2.07 -12.57
N SER A 208 -12.98 1.59 -12.34
CA SER A 208 -11.84 2.45 -12.01
C SER A 208 -11.59 3.51 -13.07
N ILE A 209 -11.44 3.10 -14.34
CA ILE A 209 -11.18 4.04 -15.44
C ILE A 209 -12.32 5.06 -15.59
N VAL A 210 -13.58 4.62 -15.52
CA VAL A 210 -14.75 5.51 -15.63
C VAL A 210 -14.82 6.45 -14.44
N GLY A 211 -14.49 5.96 -13.23
CA GLY A 211 -14.44 6.77 -12.01
C GLY A 211 -13.38 7.87 -12.10
N ASP A 212 -12.16 7.51 -12.50
CA ASP A 212 -11.07 8.47 -12.68
C ASP A 212 -11.42 9.54 -13.72
N LEU A 213 -11.94 9.14 -14.88
CA LEU A 213 -12.39 10.07 -15.92
C LEU A 213 -13.53 10.98 -15.43
N ALA A 214 -14.45 10.47 -14.61
CA ALA A 214 -15.52 11.27 -14.03
C ALA A 214 -14.96 12.28 -13.02
N CYS A 215 -14.00 11.89 -12.18
CA CYS A 215 -13.32 12.80 -11.27
C CYS A 215 -12.56 13.90 -12.03
N ASP A 216 -11.82 13.56 -13.07
CA ASP A 216 -11.13 14.54 -13.92
C ASP A 216 -12.12 15.51 -14.60
N ALA A 217 -13.23 15.00 -15.12
CA ALA A 217 -14.23 15.83 -15.77
C ALA A 217 -14.95 16.79 -14.80
N LEU A 218 -15.12 16.39 -13.55
CA LEU A 218 -15.83 17.17 -12.53
C LEU A 218 -14.91 18.12 -11.76
N PHE A 219 -13.71 17.66 -11.39
CA PHE A 219 -12.82 18.32 -10.42
C PHE A 219 -11.45 18.70 -11.01
N GLY A 220 -11.12 18.25 -12.23
CA GLY A 220 -9.87 18.63 -12.90
C GLY A 220 -9.82 20.13 -13.19
N ASP A 221 -8.60 20.66 -13.31
CA ASP A 221 -8.30 22.11 -13.46
C ASP A 221 -8.97 22.77 -14.66
N SER A 222 -9.35 22.01 -15.67
CA SER A 222 -10.12 22.49 -16.83
C SER A 222 -11.64 22.40 -16.66
N SER A 223 -12.12 21.85 -15.54
CA SER A 223 -13.56 21.70 -15.32
C SER A 223 -14.24 23.04 -15.04
N PRO A 224 -15.50 23.23 -15.47
CA PRO A 224 -16.25 24.45 -15.14
C PRO A 224 -16.42 24.67 -13.64
N LEU A 225 -16.51 23.61 -12.85
CA LEU A 225 -16.61 23.68 -11.40
C LEU A 225 -15.32 24.21 -10.78
N TYR A 226 -14.18 23.63 -11.15
CA TYR A 226 -12.87 24.09 -10.67
C TYR A 226 -12.66 25.57 -11.01
N THR A 227 -12.81 25.92 -12.30
CA THR A 227 -12.61 27.29 -12.79
C THR A 227 -13.44 28.30 -12.00
N ARG A 228 -14.73 28.02 -11.80
CA ARG A 228 -15.62 28.91 -11.04
C ARG A 228 -15.18 29.05 -9.57
N LEU A 229 -14.93 27.94 -8.88
CA LEU A 229 -14.55 27.99 -7.45
C LEU A 229 -13.18 28.65 -7.24
N TYR A 230 -12.25 28.45 -8.18
CA TYR A 230 -10.94 29.08 -8.15
C TYR A 230 -11.03 30.60 -8.37
N GLU A 231 -11.83 31.06 -9.35
CA GLU A 231 -12.08 32.48 -9.63
C GLU A 231 -12.80 33.17 -8.48
N GLU A 232 -13.72 32.49 -7.77
CA GLU A 232 -14.39 32.94 -6.57
C GLU A 232 -13.46 32.99 -5.33
N GLY A 233 -12.25 32.42 -5.43
CA GLY A 233 -11.31 32.29 -4.32
C GLY A 233 -11.77 31.31 -3.22
N ALA A 234 -12.72 30.44 -3.56
CA ALA A 234 -13.25 29.44 -2.63
C ALA A 234 -12.32 28.21 -2.46
N VAL A 235 -11.50 27.95 -3.47
CA VAL A 235 -10.52 26.86 -3.47
C VAL A 235 -9.18 27.35 -4.05
N ASN A 236 -8.13 26.59 -3.78
CA ASN A 236 -6.81 26.79 -4.38
C ASN A 236 -6.49 25.68 -5.39
N SER A 237 -5.24 25.62 -5.87
CA SER A 237 -4.79 24.64 -6.85
C SER A 237 -4.74 23.19 -6.34
N SER A 238 -5.09 22.93 -5.07
CA SER A 238 -5.15 21.58 -4.50
C SER A 238 -6.53 20.93 -4.63
N LEU A 239 -7.55 21.65 -5.16
CA LEU A 239 -8.84 21.03 -5.46
C LEU A 239 -8.65 19.93 -6.51
N GLY A 240 -9.10 18.74 -6.21
CA GLY A 240 -9.08 17.59 -7.10
C GLY A 240 -10.05 16.52 -6.65
N GLY A 241 -10.15 15.47 -7.43
CA GLY A 241 -10.92 14.26 -7.08
C GLY A 241 -10.23 13.03 -7.62
N ASN A 242 -10.34 11.94 -6.90
CA ASN A 242 -9.87 10.63 -7.32
C ASN A 242 -10.93 9.56 -7.07
N PHE A 243 -10.78 8.45 -7.75
CA PHE A 243 -11.65 7.29 -7.58
C PHE A 243 -10.81 6.09 -7.13
N ASP A 244 -11.04 5.62 -5.92
CA ASP A 244 -10.29 4.51 -5.35
C ASP A 244 -11.12 3.22 -5.35
N MET A 245 -10.52 2.14 -5.85
CA MET A 245 -11.07 0.80 -5.74
C MET A 245 -10.48 0.09 -4.54
N LEU A 246 -11.30 -0.14 -3.53
CA LEU A 246 -10.89 -0.83 -2.31
C LEU A 246 -11.49 -2.23 -2.27
N PRO A 247 -10.69 -3.26 -1.98
CA PRO A 247 -11.20 -4.63 -1.89
C PRO A 247 -12.24 -4.78 -0.78
N GLY A 248 -13.41 -5.34 -1.13
CA GLY A 248 -14.50 -5.57 -0.17
C GLY A 248 -15.30 -4.32 0.25
N ALA A 249 -15.06 -3.18 -0.41
CA ALA A 249 -15.70 -1.91 -0.05
C ALA A 249 -16.27 -1.17 -1.27
#